data_20f3891c0dcc66961d62da91dc33bfea
#
_entry.id   20f3891c0dcc66961d62da91dc33bfea
#
_cell.length_a   1.000
_cell.length_b   1.000
_cell.length_c   1.000
_cell.angle_alpha   90.00
_cell.angle_beta   90.00
_cell.angle_gamma   90.00
#
_symmetry.space_group_name_H-M   'P 1'
#
loop_
_entity.id
_entity.type
_entity.pdbx_description
1 polymer ?
#
loop_
_entity_poly.entity_id
_entity_poly.type
_entity_poly.pdbx_seq_one_letter_code
_entity_poly.pdbx_strand_id
1 'polypeptide(L)'
;MDTYFKELFSAQPKEIIGNDYYYHADSEGDNFDENDEERWLNQGIFKANWEGKRQGREEGFKLCDEIAGDIAASGKPFMEIACGPGMGLTPAILAKNPAIPCLATDACSRLIKAWRYYINRNLTEYNISLASFSALDMPIKDNSLDYVTSFIGVGSTRNGMDGQIRALQEVLRILKSGGFFVTIEGEFEDLTKVDEVFKLWGKHNWYNNISWSTSWHDKFVSAGFTIISEDRHYSRNFDKNSNDFGEAAEKFGIEVGMKYTLYVLRKKK
;
A
#
# COMPACT_ATOMS: atom_id res chain seq x y z
N MET A 1 -7.15 23.26 9.50
CA MET A 1 -5.79 22.67 9.52
C MET A 1 -5.83 21.49 10.49
N ASP A 2 -5.66 20.28 10.01
CA ASP A 2 -5.70 19.11 10.89
C ASP A 2 -4.38 19.05 11.67
N THR A 3 -4.40 19.45 12.95
CA THR A 3 -3.21 19.45 13.82
C THR A 3 -2.88 18.06 14.31
N TYR A 4 -3.80 17.08 14.16
CA TYR A 4 -3.66 15.73 14.70
C TYR A 4 -2.39 15.03 14.20
N PHE A 5 -2.19 14.96 12.85
CA PHE A 5 -1.03 14.26 12.31
C PHE A 5 0.29 14.97 12.59
N LYS A 6 0.29 16.31 12.71
CA LYS A 6 1.51 17.05 13.05
C LYS A 6 2.10 16.61 14.40
N GLU A 7 1.26 16.27 15.36
CA GLU A 7 1.70 15.85 16.70
C GLU A 7 2.23 14.41 16.74
N LEU A 8 1.95 13.61 15.70
CA LEU A 8 2.42 12.22 15.62
C LEU A 8 3.90 12.12 15.21
N PHE A 9 4.44 13.12 14.53
CA PHE A 9 5.81 13.04 14.04
C PHE A 9 6.84 13.13 15.20
N SER A 10 7.84 12.24 15.12
CA SER A 10 8.97 12.15 16.06
C SER A 10 10.17 12.97 15.61
N ALA A 11 10.22 13.36 14.34
CA ALA A 11 11.27 14.15 13.73
C ALA A 11 10.69 15.34 12.96
N GLN A 12 11.51 16.35 12.69
CA GLN A 12 11.11 17.48 11.85
C GLN A 12 11.22 17.10 10.38
N PRO A 13 10.21 17.39 9.55
CA PRO A 13 10.31 17.20 8.12
C PRO A 13 11.32 18.18 7.51
N LYS A 14 11.91 17.81 6.37
CA LYS A 14 12.78 18.70 5.58
C LYS A 14 11.99 19.88 4.99
N GLU A 15 10.73 19.61 4.61
CA GLU A 15 9.83 20.60 4.03
C GLU A 15 8.39 20.37 4.48
N ILE A 16 7.61 21.44 4.64
CA ILE A 16 6.16 21.41 4.90
C ILE A 16 5.48 22.28 3.85
N ILE A 17 4.55 21.72 3.08
CA ILE A 17 3.73 22.45 2.12
C ILE A 17 2.25 22.28 2.49
N GLY A 18 1.65 23.32 3.08
CA GLY A 18 0.26 23.22 3.58
C GLY A 18 0.13 22.19 4.70
N ASN A 19 -0.56 21.07 4.45
CA ASN A 19 -0.74 19.97 5.39
C ASN A 19 0.13 18.74 5.02
N ASP A 20 1.11 18.91 4.14
CA ASP A 20 1.95 17.82 3.65
C ASP A 20 3.36 17.91 4.22
N TYR A 21 3.93 16.75 4.54
CA TYR A 21 5.18 16.62 5.26
C TYR A 21 6.20 15.84 4.44
N TYR A 22 7.34 16.46 4.09
CA TYR A 22 8.36 15.85 3.23
C TYR A 22 9.63 15.56 4.03
N TYR A 23 9.98 14.29 4.16
CA TYR A 23 11.18 13.82 4.87
C TYR A 23 12.32 13.45 3.91
N HIS A 24 11.99 13.18 2.64
CA HIS A 24 12.94 12.90 1.57
C HIS A 24 13.02 14.05 0.57
N ALA A 25 14.16 14.18 -0.11
CA ALA A 25 14.26 14.98 -1.32
C ALA A 25 13.50 14.28 -2.48
N ASP A 26 13.19 15.02 -3.55
CA ASP A 26 12.42 14.48 -4.68
C ASP A 26 13.05 13.24 -5.34
N SER A 27 14.38 13.12 -5.32
CA SER A 27 15.12 11.99 -5.86
C SER A 27 15.32 10.82 -4.88
N GLU A 28 15.02 11.02 -3.59
CA GLU A 28 15.16 9.97 -2.57
C GLU A 28 13.92 9.08 -2.57
N GLY A 29 14.13 7.77 -2.54
CA GLY A 29 13.01 6.80 -2.50
C GLY A 29 12.27 6.63 -3.83
N ASP A 30 12.67 7.32 -4.87
CA ASP A 30 11.98 7.38 -6.15
C ASP A 30 12.23 6.12 -6.99
N ASN A 31 11.16 5.34 -7.21
CA ASN A 31 11.14 4.23 -8.16
C ASN A 31 10.42 4.61 -9.47
N PHE A 32 9.98 5.86 -9.58
CA PHE A 32 9.17 6.37 -10.66
C PHE A 32 9.96 7.39 -11.47
N ASP A 33 9.77 7.42 -12.78
CA ASP A 33 10.39 8.37 -13.68
C ASP A 33 9.44 9.55 -14.05
N GLU A 34 9.90 10.47 -14.90
CA GLU A 34 9.10 11.62 -15.33
C GLU A 34 7.86 11.20 -16.14
N ASN A 35 7.91 10.06 -16.82
CA ASN A 35 6.76 9.55 -17.59
C ASN A 35 5.67 9.02 -16.66
N ASP A 36 6.00 8.61 -15.44
CA ASP A 36 5.02 8.13 -14.49
C ASP A 36 4.09 9.23 -14.00
N GLU A 37 4.58 10.46 -13.81
CA GLU A 37 3.73 11.60 -13.45
C GLU A 37 2.69 11.88 -14.53
N GLU A 38 3.08 11.83 -15.80
CA GLU A 38 2.16 11.93 -16.94
C GLU A 38 1.08 10.85 -16.90
N ARG A 39 1.46 9.61 -16.62
CA ARG A 39 0.52 8.49 -16.48
C ARG A 39 -0.45 8.67 -15.33
N TRP A 40 0.04 9.13 -14.17
CA TRP A 40 -0.80 9.30 -12.99
C TRP A 40 -1.90 10.34 -13.20
N LEU A 41 -1.53 11.49 -13.74
CA LEU A 41 -2.41 12.64 -13.86
C LEU A 41 -3.22 12.63 -15.17
N ASN A 42 -2.55 12.51 -16.31
CA ASN A 42 -3.16 12.75 -17.61
C ASN A 42 -3.76 11.48 -18.23
N GLN A 43 -3.18 10.30 -17.95
CA GLN A 43 -3.73 9.02 -18.41
C GLN A 43 -4.76 8.43 -17.43
N GLY A 44 -5.13 9.16 -16.38
CA GLY A 44 -6.25 8.82 -15.51
C GLY A 44 -5.99 7.71 -14.49
N ILE A 45 -4.72 7.34 -14.21
CA ILE A 45 -4.40 6.28 -13.25
C ILE A 45 -4.91 6.64 -11.86
N PHE A 46 -4.69 7.88 -11.38
CA PHE A 46 -5.20 8.30 -10.07
C PHE A 46 -6.72 8.21 -10.01
N LYS A 47 -7.41 8.68 -11.06
CA LYS A 47 -8.87 8.60 -11.14
C LYS A 47 -9.35 7.15 -11.09
N ALA A 48 -8.78 6.29 -11.92
CA ALA A 48 -9.19 4.90 -12.00
C ALA A 48 -8.97 4.15 -10.68
N ASN A 49 -7.84 4.41 -9.99
CA ASN A 49 -7.58 3.83 -8.68
C ASN A 49 -8.52 4.38 -7.60
N TRP A 50 -8.73 5.71 -7.57
CA TRP A 50 -9.62 6.34 -6.61
C TRP A 50 -11.06 5.82 -6.72
N GLU A 51 -11.53 5.61 -7.95
CA GLU A 51 -12.86 5.09 -8.22
C GLU A 51 -12.96 3.55 -8.10
N GLY A 52 -11.88 2.85 -7.76
CA GLY A 52 -11.85 1.38 -7.69
C GLY A 52 -12.05 0.70 -9.05
N LYS A 53 -11.72 1.38 -10.15
CA LYS A 53 -11.99 0.93 -11.52
C LYS A 53 -10.73 0.56 -12.32
N ARG A 54 -9.56 0.53 -11.69
CA ARG A 54 -8.34 0.16 -12.40
C ARG A 54 -8.38 -1.31 -12.76
N GLN A 55 -8.27 -1.59 -14.07
CA GLN A 55 -8.18 -2.96 -14.59
C GLN A 55 -7.02 -3.73 -13.94
N GLY A 56 -7.26 -4.99 -13.67
CA GLY A 56 -6.28 -5.86 -13.05
C GLY A 56 -6.15 -5.70 -11.52
N ARG A 57 -7.06 -4.98 -10.86
CA ARG A 57 -7.08 -4.75 -9.42
C ARG A 57 -8.44 -4.97 -8.76
N GLU A 58 -9.40 -5.51 -9.50
CA GLU A 58 -10.80 -5.62 -9.11
C GLU A 58 -10.97 -6.42 -7.81
N GLU A 59 -10.27 -7.54 -7.68
CA GLU A 59 -10.32 -8.39 -6.49
C GLU A 59 -9.77 -7.69 -5.24
N GLY A 60 -8.69 -6.92 -5.42
CA GLY A 60 -8.12 -6.11 -4.34
C GLY A 60 -9.07 -5.00 -3.90
N PHE A 61 -9.69 -4.26 -4.83
CA PHE A 61 -10.67 -3.22 -4.49
C PHE A 61 -11.90 -3.78 -3.80
N LYS A 62 -12.37 -4.96 -4.18
CA LYS A 62 -13.45 -5.65 -3.51
C LYS A 62 -13.13 -5.91 -2.03
N LEU A 63 -11.92 -6.37 -1.73
CA LEU A 63 -11.46 -6.53 -0.35
C LEU A 63 -11.35 -5.19 0.40
N CYS A 64 -10.94 -4.11 -0.28
CA CYS A 64 -10.96 -2.77 0.30
C CYS A 64 -12.36 -2.35 0.72
N ASP A 65 -13.36 -2.55 -0.15
CA ASP A 65 -14.76 -2.20 0.13
C ASP A 65 -15.34 -2.99 1.29
N GLU A 66 -14.98 -4.28 1.43
CA GLU A 66 -15.45 -5.17 2.49
C GLU A 66 -15.00 -4.74 3.89
N ILE A 67 -13.78 -4.19 4.03
CA ILE A 67 -13.23 -3.79 5.34
C ILE A 67 -13.43 -2.30 5.64
N ALA A 68 -13.66 -1.49 4.62
CA ALA A 68 -13.72 -0.03 4.75
C ALA A 68 -14.80 0.44 5.74
N GLY A 69 -15.94 -0.25 5.79
CA GLY A 69 -17.02 0.05 6.72
C GLY A 69 -16.62 -0.06 8.19
N ASP A 70 -15.87 -1.10 8.53
CA ASP A 70 -15.42 -1.36 9.90
C ASP A 70 -14.44 -0.27 10.39
N ILE A 71 -13.48 0.12 9.51
CA ILE A 71 -12.52 1.17 9.82
C ILE A 71 -13.24 2.52 9.93
N ALA A 72 -14.10 2.85 8.96
CA ALA A 72 -14.86 4.09 8.94
C ALA A 72 -15.79 4.25 10.15
N ALA A 73 -16.44 3.16 10.57
CA ALA A 73 -17.33 3.14 11.75
C ALA A 73 -16.59 3.39 13.06
N SER A 74 -15.28 3.10 13.12
CA SER A 74 -14.46 3.40 14.29
C SER A 74 -14.34 4.91 14.56
N GLY A 75 -14.48 5.75 13.52
CA GLY A 75 -14.26 7.20 13.57
C GLY A 75 -12.82 7.62 13.92
N LYS A 76 -11.90 6.67 14.03
CA LYS A 76 -10.52 6.94 14.44
C LYS A 76 -9.64 7.28 13.25
N PRO A 77 -8.72 8.24 13.40
CA PRO A 77 -7.73 8.55 12.38
C PRO A 77 -6.93 7.32 11.97
N PHE A 78 -6.59 7.23 10.68
CA PHE A 78 -5.77 6.16 10.14
C PHE A 78 -4.63 6.68 9.27
N MET A 79 -3.59 5.88 9.12
CA MET A 79 -2.47 6.15 8.23
C MET A 79 -2.34 5.02 7.21
N GLU A 80 -2.29 5.36 5.93
CA GLU A 80 -1.96 4.42 4.87
C GLU A 80 -0.49 4.52 4.49
N ILE A 81 0.24 3.40 4.56
CA ILE A 81 1.65 3.33 4.20
C ILE A 81 1.84 2.81 2.78
N ALA A 82 2.89 3.32 2.11
CA ALA A 82 3.24 2.96 0.74
C ALA A 82 2.02 3.02 -0.19
N CYS A 83 1.31 4.16 -0.14
CA CYS A 83 0.02 4.34 -0.83
C CYS A 83 0.14 4.24 -2.36
N GLY A 84 1.32 4.44 -2.92
CA GLY A 84 1.56 4.35 -4.35
C GLY A 84 0.60 5.23 -5.17
N PRO A 85 0.48 4.98 -6.47
CA PRO A 85 -0.50 5.67 -7.30
C PRO A 85 -1.95 5.20 -7.08
N GLY A 86 -2.18 4.30 -6.11
CA GLY A 86 -3.47 3.68 -5.84
C GLY A 86 -4.22 4.23 -4.64
N MET A 87 -3.52 4.82 -3.67
CA MET A 87 -4.08 5.17 -2.36
C MET A 87 -4.80 4.03 -1.61
N GLY A 88 -4.66 2.80 -2.09
CA GLY A 88 -5.05 1.55 -1.43
C GLY A 88 -6.47 1.54 -0.82
N LEU A 89 -6.55 1.43 0.51
CA LEU A 89 -7.81 1.40 1.25
C LEU A 89 -8.41 2.81 1.47
N THR A 90 -7.62 3.85 1.36
CA THR A 90 -8.04 5.24 1.63
C THR A 90 -9.31 5.63 0.87
N PRO A 91 -9.46 5.43 -0.45
CA PRO A 91 -10.67 5.78 -1.17
C PRO A 91 -11.92 5.10 -0.63
N ALA A 92 -11.84 3.80 -0.36
CA ALA A 92 -12.96 3.01 0.13
C ALA A 92 -13.40 3.45 1.55
N ILE A 93 -12.44 3.74 2.44
CA ILE A 93 -12.72 4.22 3.80
C ILE A 93 -13.35 5.61 3.75
N LEU A 94 -12.80 6.54 2.98
CA LEU A 94 -13.30 7.90 2.87
C LEU A 94 -14.68 7.97 2.18
N ALA A 95 -14.98 7.06 1.28
CA ALA A 95 -16.32 6.93 0.70
C ALA A 95 -17.40 6.56 1.75
N LYS A 96 -17.01 5.87 2.84
CA LYS A 96 -17.92 5.53 3.95
C LYS A 96 -17.96 6.62 5.02
N ASN A 97 -16.85 7.31 5.27
CA ASN A 97 -16.77 8.41 6.23
C ASN A 97 -15.81 9.51 5.73
N PRO A 98 -16.30 10.51 4.98
CA PRO A 98 -15.46 11.57 4.42
C PRO A 98 -14.75 12.43 5.47
N ALA A 99 -15.25 12.45 6.71
CA ALA A 99 -14.73 13.28 7.80
C ALA A 99 -13.60 12.60 8.60
N ILE A 100 -13.32 11.30 8.37
CA ILE A 100 -12.28 10.60 9.12
C ILE A 100 -10.89 11.15 8.72
N PRO A 101 -10.05 11.56 9.68
CA PRO A 101 -8.71 12.03 9.36
C PRO A 101 -7.85 10.93 8.76
N CYS A 102 -7.21 11.23 7.63
CA CYS A 102 -6.35 10.31 6.89
C CYS A 102 -4.98 10.92 6.64
N LEU A 103 -3.92 10.13 6.86
CA LEU A 103 -2.56 10.42 6.42
C LEU A 103 -2.13 9.34 5.42
N ALA A 104 -2.03 9.69 4.14
CA ALA A 104 -1.49 8.79 3.14
C ALA A 104 0.00 9.05 2.91
N THR A 105 0.82 7.99 2.88
CA THR A 105 2.28 8.11 2.86
C THR A 105 2.91 7.24 1.80
N ASP A 106 4.00 7.73 1.22
CA ASP A 106 4.85 6.99 0.28
C ASP A 106 6.30 7.46 0.39
N ALA A 107 7.25 6.63 -0.03
CA ALA A 107 8.66 7.01 -0.06
C ALA A 107 8.98 8.01 -1.18
N CYS A 108 8.19 8.03 -2.24
CA CYS A 108 8.38 8.90 -3.40
C CYS A 108 7.73 10.27 -3.18
N SER A 109 8.56 11.31 -2.93
CA SER A 109 8.08 12.69 -2.74
C SER A 109 7.36 13.24 -3.98
N ARG A 110 7.80 12.88 -5.20
CA ARG A 110 7.18 13.28 -6.46
C ARG A 110 5.75 12.75 -6.56
N LEU A 111 5.55 11.48 -6.21
CA LEU A 111 4.21 10.88 -6.17
C LEU A 111 3.29 11.60 -5.16
N ILE A 112 3.79 11.93 -3.99
CA ILE A 112 3.04 12.67 -2.96
C ILE A 112 2.65 14.07 -3.46
N LYS A 113 3.55 14.79 -4.15
CA LYS A 113 3.25 16.08 -4.79
C LYS A 113 2.19 15.95 -5.90
N ALA A 114 2.29 14.91 -6.74
CA ALA A 114 1.31 14.62 -7.78
C ALA A 114 -0.08 14.31 -7.18
N TRP A 115 -0.14 13.52 -6.09
CA TRP A 115 -1.39 13.28 -5.35
C TRP A 115 -1.96 14.59 -4.79
N ARG A 116 -1.16 15.47 -4.19
CA ARG A 116 -1.65 16.77 -3.70
C ARG A 116 -2.26 17.60 -4.81
N TYR A 117 -1.60 17.63 -5.98
CA TYR A 117 -2.14 18.31 -7.15
C TYR A 117 -3.50 17.75 -7.59
N TYR A 118 -3.64 16.41 -7.60
CA TYR A 118 -4.88 15.74 -7.97
C TYR A 118 -6.00 15.98 -6.94
N ILE A 119 -5.70 15.83 -5.64
CA ILE A 119 -6.65 16.04 -4.54
C ILE A 119 -7.21 17.45 -4.56
N ASN A 120 -6.37 18.47 -4.69
CA ASN A 120 -6.81 19.88 -4.71
C ASN A 120 -7.78 20.23 -5.85
N ARG A 121 -7.82 19.40 -6.89
CA ARG A 121 -8.69 19.62 -8.05
C ARG A 121 -9.93 18.75 -8.11
N ASN A 122 -9.83 17.55 -7.59
CA ASN A 122 -10.83 16.52 -7.84
C ASN A 122 -11.45 15.93 -6.55
N LEU A 123 -10.85 16.19 -5.38
CA LEU A 123 -11.19 15.51 -4.12
C LEU A 123 -11.24 16.51 -2.95
N THR A 124 -11.77 17.72 -3.22
CA THR A 124 -11.77 18.84 -2.25
C THR A 124 -12.65 18.62 -1.03
N GLU A 125 -13.55 17.65 -1.09
CA GLU A 125 -14.45 17.27 0.00
C GLU A 125 -13.76 16.42 1.08
N TYR A 126 -12.57 15.88 0.78
CA TYR A 126 -11.85 15.00 1.72
C TYR A 126 -10.70 15.72 2.43
N ASN A 127 -10.53 15.42 3.71
CA ASN A 127 -9.42 15.94 4.50
C ASN A 127 -8.27 14.95 4.53
N ILE A 128 -7.45 14.91 3.47
CA ILE A 128 -6.31 14.02 3.31
C ILE A 128 -5.02 14.79 3.56
N SER A 129 -4.29 14.40 4.60
CA SER A 129 -2.89 14.81 4.81
C SER A 129 -1.96 13.85 4.07
N LEU A 130 -0.85 14.33 3.56
CA LEU A 130 0.13 13.53 2.85
C LEU A 130 1.50 13.62 3.52
N ALA A 131 2.30 12.55 3.43
CA ALA A 131 3.70 12.63 3.83
C ALA A 131 4.59 11.73 2.96
N SER A 132 5.84 12.19 2.72
CA SER A 132 6.84 11.38 2.06
C SER A 132 7.89 10.92 3.04
N PHE A 133 7.92 9.61 3.30
CA PHE A 133 8.95 8.92 4.08
C PHE A 133 8.96 7.41 3.78
N SER A 134 10.06 6.76 4.09
CA SER A 134 10.21 5.31 3.92
C SER A 134 9.41 4.54 4.98
N ALA A 135 8.70 3.50 4.56
CA ALA A 135 8.07 2.54 5.48
C ALA A 135 9.09 1.75 6.32
N LEU A 136 10.38 1.80 5.96
CA LEU A 136 11.47 1.13 6.68
C LEU A 136 11.99 1.92 7.88
N ASP A 137 11.68 3.22 7.95
CA ASP A 137 12.10 4.14 9.01
C ASP A 137 11.11 5.30 9.07
N MET A 138 10.01 5.08 9.78
CA MET A 138 8.91 6.04 9.83
C MET A 138 9.17 7.12 10.89
N PRO A 139 9.13 8.41 10.53
CA PRO A 139 9.29 9.51 11.48
C PRO A 139 8.02 9.73 12.33
N ILE A 140 7.45 8.66 12.83
CA ILE A 140 6.22 8.62 13.62
C ILE A 140 6.54 8.13 15.04
N LYS A 141 5.95 8.75 16.04
CA LYS A 141 6.11 8.37 17.46
C LYS A 141 5.61 6.95 17.72
N ASP A 142 6.27 6.28 18.64
CA ASP A 142 5.84 4.97 19.14
C ASP A 142 4.43 5.04 19.73
N ASN A 143 3.66 3.98 19.60
CA ASN A 143 2.35 3.81 20.23
C ASN A 143 1.39 5.00 20.00
N SER A 144 1.34 5.54 18.78
CA SER A 144 0.62 6.77 18.47
C SER A 144 -0.63 6.59 17.63
N LEU A 145 -0.73 5.50 16.85
CA LEU A 145 -1.83 5.26 15.91
C LEU A 145 -2.73 4.11 16.34
N ASP A 146 -4.05 4.27 16.13
CA ASP A 146 -5.03 3.20 16.33
C ASP A 146 -5.13 2.28 15.11
N TYR A 147 -5.01 2.85 13.89
CA TYR A 147 -5.08 2.13 12.63
C TYR A 147 -3.95 2.51 11.68
N VAL A 148 -3.32 1.50 11.10
CA VAL A 148 -2.45 1.61 9.92
C VAL A 148 -3.04 0.73 8.84
N THR A 149 -3.02 1.18 7.58
CA THR A 149 -3.52 0.44 6.41
C THR A 149 -2.45 0.32 5.34
N SER A 150 -2.56 -0.69 4.48
CA SER A 150 -1.69 -0.86 3.31
C SER A 150 -2.40 -1.70 2.24
N PHE A 151 -2.10 -1.43 0.97
CA PHE A 151 -2.55 -2.22 -0.17
C PHE A 151 -1.33 -2.62 -1.00
N ILE A 152 -0.85 -3.86 -0.83
CA ILE A 152 0.35 -4.40 -1.48
C ILE A 152 1.61 -3.54 -1.21
N GLY A 153 1.51 -2.61 -0.26
CA GLY A 153 2.56 -1.64 0.01
C GLY A 153 3.77 -2.25 0.69
N VAL A 154 3.54 -3.14 1.69
CA VAL A 154 4.63 -3.86 2.36
C VAL A 154 5.34 -4.79 1.39
N GLY A 155 4.59 -5.47 0.51
CA GLY A 155 5.15 -6.33 -0.55
C GLY A 155 6.06 -5.59 -1.52
N SER A 156 5.82 -4.30 -1.71
CA SER A 156 6.57 -3.43 -2.62
C SER A 156 7.78 -2.75 -1.98
N THR A 157 8.08 -3.01 -0.69
CA THR A 157 9.23 -2.40 -0.03
C THR A 157 10.54 -2.90 -0.59
N ARG A 158 11.57 -2.02 -0.57
CA ARG A 158 12.92 -2.38 -0.99
C ARG A 158 13.56 -3.40 -0.04
N ASN A 159 14.65 -4.03 -0.47
CA ASN A 159 15.44 -5.01 0.27
C ASN A 159 14.73 -6.36 0.53
N GLY A 160 13.73 -6.69 -0.28
CA GLY A 160 13.10 -8.01 -0.24
C GLY A 160 12.55 -8.37 1.14
N MET A 161 12.88 -9.57 1.63
CA MET A 161 12.38 -10.08 2.92
C MET A 161 12.76 -9.18 4.11
N ASP A 162 14.02 -8.72 4.17
CA ASP A 162 14.49 -7.86 5.27
C ASP A 162 13.73 -6.52 5.29
N GLY A 163 13.49 -5.94 4.11
CA GLY A 163 12.69 -4.72 3.99
C GLY A 163 11.25 -4.93 4.43
N GLN A 164 10.63 -6.02 4.03
CA GLN A 164 9.26 -6.34 4.44
C GLN A 164 9.14 -6.51 5.95
N ILE A 165 10.03 -7.29 6.56
CA ILE A 165 10.05 -7.47 8.02
C ILE A 165 10.33 -6.16 8.74
N ARG A 166 11.27 -5.33 8.24
CA ARG A 166 11.53 -4.00 8.82
C ARG A 166 10.31 -3.08 8.77
N ALA A 167 9.62 -3.03 7.63
CA ALA A 167 8.39 -2.24 7.50
C ALA A 167 7.31 -2.72 8.49
N LEU A 168 7.13 -4.03 8.65
CA LEU A 168 6.19 -4.61 9.61
C LEU A 168 6.56 -4.26 11.06
N GLN A 169 7.84 -4.27 11.41
CA GLN A 169 8.34 -3.85 12.73
C GLN A 169 8.06 -2.36 12.99
N GLU A 170 8.24 -1.50 11.99
CA GLU A 170 7.90 -0.08 12.09
C GLU A 170 6.40 0.12 12.28
N VAL A 171 5.55 -0.60 11.52
CA VAL A 171 4.10 -0.57 11.74
C VAL A 171 3.75 -1.00 13.17
N LEU A 172 4.36 -2.09 13.64
CA LEU A 172 4.14 -2.57 15.01
C LEU A 172 4.58 -1.53 16.06
N ARG A 173 5.71 -0.84 15.83
CA ARG A 173 6.22 0.20 16.72
C ARG A 173 5.24 1.35 16.87
N ILE A 174 4.74 1.89 15.75
CA ILE A 174 3.88 3.08 15.75
C ILE A 174 2.44 2.82 16.20
N LEU A 175 1.95 1.58 16.08
CA LEU A 175 0.62 1.21 16.55
C LEU A 175 0.55 1.30 18.09
N LYS A 176 -0.57 1.80 18.60
CA LYS A 176 -0.92 1.70 20.01
C LYS A 176 -1.08 0.23 20.43
N SER A 177 -0.93 -0.06 21.71
CA SER A 177 -1.28 -1.35 22.27
C SER A 177 -2.75 -1.68 21.95
N GLY A 178 -2.99 -2.82 21.29
CA GLY A 178 -4.30 -3.21 20.78
C GLY A 178 -4.73 -2.54 19.48
N GLY A 179 -3.89 -1.69 18.88
CA GLY A 179 -4.13 -1.08 17.56
C GLY A 179 -4.06 -2.08 16.43
N PHE A 180 -4.60 -1.71 15.28
CA PHE A 180 -4.79 -2.60 14.14
C PHE A 180 -3.93 -2.19 12.93
N PHE A 181 -3.33 -3.19 12.30
CA PHE A 181 -2.82 -3.10 10.95
C PHE A 181 -3.75 -3.88 10.02
N VAL A 182 -4.31 -3.20 9.02
CA VAL A 182 -5.18 -3.79 8.02
C VAL A 182 -4.49 -3.70 6.67
N THR A 183 -4.18 -4.84 6.08
CA THR A 183 -3.48 -4.87 4.80
C THR A 183 -4.07 -5.90 3.84
N ILE A 184 -3.97 -5.59 2.55
CA ILE A 184 -4.24 -6.55 1.48
C ILE A 184 -2.92 -6.85 0.81
N GLU A 185 -2.55 -8.12 0.80
CA GLU A 185 -1.30 -8.57 0.18
C GLU A 185 -1.58 -9.67 -0.86
N GLY A 186 -0.67 -9.75 -1.84
CA GLY A 186 -0.76 -10.73 -2.91
C GLY A 186 0.25 -11.87 -2.74
N GLU A 187 -0.18 -13.08 -3.08
CA GLU A 187 0.66 -14.27 -3.14
C GLU A 187 0.42 -15.01 -4.44
N PHE A 188 1.49 -15.46 -5.08
CA PHE A 188 1.33 -16.37 -6.23
C PHE A 188 0.82 -17.73 -5.76
N GLU A 189 -0.14 -18.29 -6.48
CA GLU A 189 -0.67 -19.61 -6.18
C GLU A 189 0.29 -20.74 -6.57
N ASP A 190 1.15 -20.50 -7.58
CA ASP A 190 2.12 -21.47 -8.07
C ASP A 190 3.38 -20.77 -8.59
N LEU A 191 4.45 -20.80 -7.78
CA LEU A 191 5.74 -20.22 -8.15
C LEU A 191 6.46 -21.01 -9.26
N THR A 192 6.11 -22.27 -9.49
CA THR A 192 6.72 -23.06 -10.60
C THR A 192 6.24 -22.55 -11.95
N LYS A 193 4.96 -22.19 -12.06
CA LYS A 193 4.42 -21.52 -13.25
C LYS A 193 5.03 -20.14 -13.49
N VAL A 194 5.27 -19.39 -12.40
CA VAL A 194 5.99 -18.11 -12.48
C VAL A 194 7.37 -18.31 -13.10
N ASP A 195 8.14 -19.29 -12.60
CA ASP A 195 9.48 -19.61 -13.11
C ASP A 195 9.44 -20.04 -14.58
N GLU A 196 8.44 -20.83 -14.99
CA GLU A 196 8.24 -21.25 -16.36
C GLU A 196 8.01 -20.05 -17.31
N VAL A 197 7.17 -19.09 -16.92
CA VAL A 197 6.96 -17.86 -17.71
C VAL A 197 8.26 -17.11 -17.90
N PHE A 198 9.05 -16.87 -16.84
CA PHE A 198 10.32 -16.17 -16.95
C PHE A 198 11.34 -16.89 -17.82
N LYS A 199 11.38 -18.21 -17.72
CA LYS A 199 12.24 -19.06 -18.55
C LYS A 199 11.92 -18.90 -20.05
N LEU A 200 10.64 -18.93 -20.41
CA LEU A 200 10.19 -18.76 -21.79
C LEU A 200 10.36 -17.31 -22.27
N TRP A 201 10.19 -16.35 -21.37
CA TRP A 201 10.37 -14.92 -21.65
C TRP A 201 11.84 -14.53 -21.85
N GLY A 202 12.78 -15.32 -21.34
CA GLY A 202 14.20 -15.03 -21.39
C GLY A 202 14.63 -13.88 -20.48
N LYS A 203 13.85 -13.57 -19.48
CA LYS A 203 14.15 -12.56 -18.45
C LYS A 203 14.53 -13.20 -17.13
N HIS A 204 15.28 -12.46 -16.30
CA HIS A 204 15.56 -12.90 -14.92
C HIS A 204 14.27 -12.94 -14.10
N ASN A 205 14.07 -14.04 -13.37
CA ASN A 205 12.94 -14.17 -12.46
C ASN A 205 13.20 -13.44 -11.14
N TRP A 206 12.68 -12.20 -11.02
CA TRP A 206 12.81 -11.40 -9.80
C TRP A 206 11.88 -11.85 -8.65
N TYR A 207 10.94 -12.75 -8.92
CA TYR A 207 10.11 -13.38 -7.89
C TYR A 207 10.75 -14.64 -7.28
N ASN A 208 11.84 -15.13 -7.86
CA ASN A 208 12.56 -16.29 -7.31
C ASN A 208 13.45 -15.89 -6.13
N ASN A 209 12.82 -15.55 -5.02
CA ASN A 209 13.51 -15.20 -3.77
C ASN A 209 12.66 -15.56 -2.55
N ILE A 210 13.30 -15.59 -1.37
CA ILE A 210 12.67 -15.97 -0.11
C ILE A 210 11.45 -15.12 0.25
N SER A 211 11.40 -13.86 -0.18
CA SER A 211 10.27 -12.98 0.14
C SER A 211 8.97 -13.39 -0.55
N TRP A 212 9.04 -14.07 -1.69
CA TRP A 212 7.87 -14.59 -2.40
C TRP A 212 7.49 -16.00 -1.99
N SER A 213 8.45 -16.83 -1.52
CA SER A 213 8.19 -18.18 -1.04
C SER A 213 7.77 -18.25 0.43
N THR A 214 7.95 -17.17 1.19
CA THR A 214 7.47 -17.08 2.58
C THR A 214 6.06 -16.49 2.60
N SER A 215 5.12 -17.16 3.25
CA SER A 215 3.74 -16.71 3.36
C SER A 215 3.63 -15.38 4.11
N TRP A 216 2.61 -14.58 3.80
CA TRP A 216 2.33 -13.37 4.58
C TRP A 216 1.95 -13.69 6.02
N HIS A 217 1.27 -14.81 6.26
CA HIS A 217 1.00 -15.32 7.60
C HIS A 217 2.29 -15.40 8.44
N ASP A 218 3.30 -16.09 7.93
CA ASP A 218 4.58 -16.28 8.65
C ASP A 218 5.33 -14.98 8.87
N LYS A 219 5.31 -14.06 7.88
CA LYS A 219 5.90 -12.74 8.01
C LYS A 219 5.25 -11.93 9.13
N PHE A 220 3.91 -11.91 9.21
CA PHE A 220 3.19 -11.18 10.25
C PHE A 220 3.43 -11.78 11.65
N VAL A 221 3.41 -13.10 11.77
CA VAL A 221 3.69 -13.77 13.04
C VAL A 221 5.13 -13.51 13.48
N SER A 222 6.11 -13.61 12.55
CA SER A 222 7.52 -13.35 12.87
C SER A 222 7.79 -11.89 13.24
N ALA A 223 7.04 -10.94 12.69
CA ALA A 223 7.12 -9.53 13.06
C ALA A 223 6.48 -9.22 14.42
N GLY A 224 5.68 -10.13 14.99
CA GLY A 224 5.06 -10.01 16.33
C GLY A 224 3.59 -9.63 16.34
N PHE A 225 2.90 -9.65 15.21
CA PHE A 225 1.46 -9.42 15.15
C PHE A 225 0.65 -10.62 15.65
N THR A 226 -0.55 -10.34 16.11
CA THR A 226 -1.62 -11.33 16.26
C THR A 226 -2.55 -11.21 15.07
N ILE A 227 -2.74 -12.30 14.32
CA ILE A 227 -3.68 -12.35 13.21
C ILE A 227 -5.08 -12.50 13.77
N ILE A 228 -5.97 -11.57 13.44
CA ILE A 228 -7.38 -11.59 13.84
C ILE A 228 -8.24 -12.25 12.77
N SER A 229 -7.95 -11.97 11.49
CA SER A 229 -8.63 -12.56 10.35
C SER A 229 -7.73 -12.55 9.12
N GLU A 230 -7.78 -13.65 8.32
CA GLU A 230 -7.11 -13.83 7.03
C GLU A 230 -7.94 -14.72 6.09
N ASP A 231 -9.24 -14.87 6.36
CA ASP A 231 -10.16 -15.76 5.67
C ASP A 231 -10.78 -15.15 4.41
N ARG A 232 -10.71 -13.82 4.25
CA ARG A 232 -11.23 -13.11 3.09
C ARG A 232 -10.16 -12.98 2.01
N HIS A 233 -10.36 -13.65 0.88
CA HIS A 233 -9.44 -13.62 -0.24
C HIS A 233 -10.15 -13.80 -1.58
N TYR A 234 -9.52 -13.29 -2.64
CA TYR A 234 -9.95 -13.47 -4.02
C TYR A 234 -8.74 -13.78 -4.89
N SER A 235 -8.91 -14.70 -5.83
CA SER A 235 -7.88 -15.07 -6.79
C SER A 235 -8.23 -14.57 -8.20
N ARG A 236 -7.20 -14.22 -8.95
CA ARG A 236 -7.30 -13.95 -10.38
C ARG A 236 -6.05 -14.43 -11.10
N ASN A 237 -6.17 -14.70 -12.40
CA ASN A 237 -5.02 -14.93 -13.24
C ASN A 237 -4.41 -13.62 -13.70
N PHE A 238 -3.08 -13.59 -13.82
CA PHE A 238 -2.38 -12.52 -14.52
C PHE A 238 -2.70 -12.57 -16.01
N ASP A 239 -2.91 -11.39 -16.58
CA ASP A 239 -3.16 -11.17 -18.00
C ASP A 239 -2.44 -9.88 -18.46
N LYS A 240 -2.59 -9.53 -19.74
CA LYS A 240 -2.02 -8.31 -20.33
C LYS A 240 -2.44 -7.01 -19.64
N ASN A 241 -3.55 -7.00 -18.89
CA ASN A 241 -4.00 -5.82 -18.15
C ASN A 241 -3.34 -5.70 -16.76
N SER A 242 -2.69 -6.77 -16.29
CA SER A 242 -2.03 -6.80 -14.99
C SER A 242 -0.69 -6.06 -15.02
N ASN A 243 0.21 -6.48 -15.89
CA ASN A 243 1.55 -5.90 -16.13
C ASN A 243 2.27 -6.68 -17.25
N ASP A 244 3.52 -6.32 -17.56
CA ASP A 244 4.35 -7.01 -18.59
C ASP A 244 4.52 -8.51 -18.34
N PHE A 245 4.58 -8.93 -17.06
CA PHE A 245 4.65 -10.36 -16.72
C PHE A 245 3.34 -11.08 -17.08
N GLY A 246 2.19 -10.44 -16.81
CA GLY A 246 0.89 -10.97 -17.20
C GLY A 246 0.72 -11.06 -18.71
N GLU A 247 1.20 -10.07 -19.45
CA GLU A 247 1.25 -10.12 -20.91
C GLU A 247 2.09 -11.30 -21.42
N ALA A 248 3.26 -11.53 -20.80
CA ALA A 248 4.10 -12.67 -21.14
C ALA A 248 3.42 -14.01 -20.82
N ALA A 249 2.80 -14.14 -19.64
CA ALA A 249 2.07 -15.33 -19.24
C ALA A 249 0.94 -15.66 -20.23
N GLU A 250 0.12 -14.67 -20.60
CA GLU A 250 -0.95 -14.82 -21.60
C GLU A 250 -0.38 -15.23 -22.96
N LYS A 251 0.71 -14.60 -23.41
CA LYS A 251 1.38 -14.92 -24.67
C LYS A 251 1.87 -16.38 -24.75
N PHE A 252 2.35 -16.92 -23.61
CA PHE A 252 2.85 -18.30 -23.55
C PHE A 252 1.76 -19.31 -23.20
N GLY A 253 0.52 -18.87 -22.93
CA GLY A 253 -0.60 -19.72 -22.57
C GLY A 253 -0.45 -20.35 -21.17
N ILE A 254 0.29 -19.72 -20.28
CA ILE A 254 0.51 -20.17 -18.91
C ILE A 254 -0.39 -19.35 -17.98
N GLU A 255 -1.34 -20.03 -17.33
CA GLU A 255 -2.20 -19.41 -16.33
C GLU A 255 -1.46 -19.30 -15.00
N VAL A 256 -1.13 -18.07 -14.59
CA VAL A 256 -0.50 -17.76 -13.30
C VAL A 256 -1.51 -17.07 -12.40
N GLY A 257 -1.95 -17.76 -11.35
CA GLY A 257 -2.85 -17.23 -10.35
C GLY A 257 -2.14 -16.39 -9.30
N MET A 258 -2.80 -15.29 -8.91
CA MET A 258 -2.45 -14.52 -7.72
C MET A 258 -3.67 -14.46 -6.80
N LYS A 259 -3.46 -14.83 -5.55
CA LYS A 259 -4.43 -14.70 -4.47
C LYS A 259 -4.18 -13.40 -3.71
N TYR A 260 -5.16 -12.52 -3.67
CA TYR A 260 -5.18 -11.35 -2.78
C TYR A 260 -5.88 -11.74 -1.49
N THR A 261 -5.25 -11.49 -0.35
CA THR A 261 -5.81 -11.80 0.97
C THR A 261 -5.87 -10.53 1.82
N LEU A 262 -7.02 -10.32 2.46
CA LEU A 262 -7.21 -9.28 3.46
C LEU A 262 -6.77 -9.81 4.82
N TYR A 263 -5.77 -9.17 5.40
CA TYR A 263 -5.28 -9.45 6.75
C TYR A 263 -5.73 -8.36 7.72
N VAL A 264 -6.36 -8.76 8.80
CA VAL A 264 -6.64 -7.90 9.96
C VAL A 264 -5.71 -8.33 11.08
N LEU A 265 -4.76 -7.49 11.41
CA LEU A 265 -3.69 -7.77 12.35
C LEU A 265 -3.78 -6.85 13.55
N ARG A 266 -3.31 -7.30 14.70
CA ARG A 266 -3.39 -6.56 15.95
C ARG A 266 -2.05 -6.55 16.67
N LYS A 267 -1.64 -5.39 17.18
CA LYS A 267 -0.55 -5.29 18.15
C LYS A 267 -1.02 -5.85 19.49
N LYS A 268 -0.24 -6.74 20.09
CA LYS A 268 -0.53 -7.27 21.45
C LYS A 268 -0.70 -6.13 22.46
N LYS A 269 -1.54 -6.35 23.44
CA LYS A 269 -1.72 -5.42 24.58
C LYS A 269 -0.51 -5.41 25.51
#